data_f3decf0c6ba20b3dcccd0f983af054ae
#
_entry.id   f3decf0c6ba20b3dcccd0f983af054ae
#
_cell.length_a   1.000
_cell.length_b   1.000
_cell.length_c   1.000
_cell.angle_alpha   90.00
_cell.angle_beta   90.00
_cell.angle_gamma   90.00
#
_symmetry.space_group_name_H-M   'P 1'
#
loop_
_entity.id
_entity.type
_entity.pdbx_description
1 polymer ?
#
loop_
_entity_poly.entity_id
_entity_poly.type
_entity_poly.pdbx_seq_one_letter_code
_entity_poly.pdbx_strand_id
1 'polypeptide(L)'
;SNIACRVAGRRRFLLFPPEQVANLYVGPWDLTPAGQAISLVDTRNPDLQRHPNFEKAMTHALTAELRPGDVIYLPSLWWHQVESLSSVNGLVNYWWTETSAVYGAPMDALTHALMAIKSLPGAQKSAWKALFDYYVFSETADDRDYWQTPRQDRSGPIDDSLARRLRAELTNHLKR
;
A
#
# COMPACT_ATOMS: atom_id res chain seq x y z
N SER A 1 6.26 -1.69 -7.05
CA SER A 1 6.95 -0.53 -7.67
C SER A 1 6.61 -0.44 -9.15
N ASN A 2 6.76 0.75 -9.73
CA ASN A 2 6.45 1.04 -11.12
C ASN A 2 7.46 2.06 -11.69
N ILE A 3 7.90 1.84 -12.93
CA ILE A 3 8.58 2.86 -13.74
C ILE A 3 7.67 3.20 -14.91
N ALA A 4 7.37 4.50 -15.07
CA ALA A 4 6.55 5.01 -16.16
C ALA A 4 7.42 5.85 -17.12
N CYS A 5 7.55 5.39 -18.39
CA CYS A 5 8.31 6.01 -19.44
C CYS A 5 7.38 6.78 -20.38
N ARG A 6 7.65 8.06 -20.57
CA ARG A 6 6.85 8.91 -21.43
C ARG A 6 7.31 8.80 -22.90
N VAL A 7 6.43 8.35 -23.79
CA VAL A 7 6.77 8.17 -25.22
C VAL A 7 6.16 9.22 -26.14
N ALA A 8 4.99 9.79 -25.80
CA ALA A 8 4.34 10.82 -26.61
C ALA A 8 3.47 11.77 -25.77
N GLY A 9 3.43 13.08 -26.08
CA GLY A 9 2.66 14.12 -25.42
C GLY A 9 3.24 14.46 -24.03
N ARG A 10 2.50 15.22 -23.21
CA ARG A 10 2.90 15.61 -21.86
C ARG A 10 1.92 15.11 -20.82
N ARG A 11 2.40 14.76 -19.62
CA ARG A 11 1.58 14.39 -18.46
C ARG A 11 2.10 15.06 -17.20
N ARG A 12 1.17 15.41 -16.33
CA ARG A 12 1.45 15.79 -14.95
C ARG A 12 1.12 14.63 -14.03
N PHE A 13 2.06 14.35 -13.14
CA PHE A 13 1.88 13.44 -12.01
C PHE A 13 1.80 14.26 -10.73
N LEU A 14 0.81 13.97 -9.93
CA LEU A 14 0.68 14.47 -8.55
C LEU A 14 0.78 13.24 -7.66
N LEU A 15 1.76 13.23 -6.75
CA LEU A 15 2.12 12.06 -5.95
C LEU A 15 1.98 12.40 -4.47
N PHE A 16 1.47 11.44 -3.68
CA PHE A 16 1.40 11.58 -2.24
C PHE A 16 2.00 10.33 -1.57
N PRO A 17 2.78 10.51 -0.49
CA PRO A 17 3.30 9.39 0.27
C PRO A 17 2.16 8.58 0.92
N PRO A 18 2.37 7.27 1.19
CA PRO A 18 1.35 6.38 1.74
C PRO A 18 0.74 6.87 3.06
N GLU A 19 1.52 7.56 3.88
CA GLU A 19 1.12 8.10 5.20
C GLU A 19 -0.01 9.12 5.10
N GLN A 20 -0.22 9.70 3.91
CA GLN A 20 -1.29 10.66 3.66
C GLN A 20 -2.67 10.01 3.45
N VAL A 21 -2.80 8.68 3.55
CA VAL A 21 -4.05 7.94 3.32
C VAL A 21 -5.26 8.54 4.05
N ALA A 22 -5.09 8.95 5.32
CA ALA A 22 -6.15 9.55 6.11
C ALA A 22 -6.55 10.98 5.64
N ASN A 23 -5.62 11.69 5.00
CA ASN A 23 -5.81 13.06 4.52
C ASN A 23 -6.30 13.10 3.05
N LEU A 24 -6.27 11.97 2.36
CA LEU A 24 -6.71 11.84 0.96
C LEU A 24 -8.20 11.50 0.81
N TYR A 25 -8.93 11.30 1.91
CA TYR A 25 -10.36 10.95 1.87
C TYR A 25 -10.65 9.82 0.91
N VAL A 26 -9.96 8.71 1.12
CA VAL A 26 -10.06 7.51 0.28
C VAL A 26 -11.48 6.93 0.34
N GLY A 27 -12.08 6.76 -0.82
CA GLY A 27 -13.42 6.20 -0.97
C GLY A 27 -13.46 4.67 -0.74
N PRO A 28 -14.63 4.06 -1.01
CA PRO A 28 -14.78 2.61 -0.92
C PRO A 28 -13.75 1.88 -1.77
N TRP A 29 -13.24 0.75 -1.27
CA TRP A 29 -12.28 -0.09 -2.01
C TRP A 29 -12.93 -0.87 -3.13
N ASP A 30 -14.23 -1.10 -3.02
CA ASP A 30 -15.01 -1.82 -4.00
C ASP A 30 -15.53 -0.87 -5.08
N LEU A 31 -15.78 -1.44 -6.27
CA LEU A 31 -16.49 -0.76 -7.35
C LEU A 31 -15.75 0.40 -8.03
N THR A 32 -14.42 0.41 -8.00
CA THR A 32 -13.67 1.35 -8.85
C THR A 32 -13.32 0.73 -10.19
N PRO A 33 -13.27 1.50 -11.29
CA PRO A 33 -12.98 0.96 -12.64
C PRO A 33 -11.61 0.24 -12.74
N ALA A 34 -10.64 0.63 -11.91
CA ALA A 34 -9.30 0.05 -11.89
C ALA A 34 -9.10 -0.98 -10.77
N GLY A 35 -10.13 -1.28 -9.95
CA GLY A 35 -10.02 -2.18 -8.81
C GLY A 35 -9.13 -1.65 -7.67
N GLN A 36 -8.79 -0.37 -7.70
CA GLN A 36 -7.97 0.29 -6.69
C GLN A 36 -8.78 1.36 -5.97
N ALA A 37 -8.50 1.57 -4.67
CA ALA A 37 -9.11 2.65 -3.93
C ALA A 37 -8.71 4.01 -4.53
N ILE A 38 -9.63 4.96 -4.59
CA ILE A 38 -9.41 6.31 -5.11
C ILE A 38 -9.79 7.36 -4.07
N SER A 39 -9.15 8.52 -4.13
CA SER A 39 -9.56 9.70 -3.36
C SER A 39 -10.91 10.22 -3.85
N LEU A 40 -11.73 10.68 -2.92
CA LEU A 40 -12.99 11.39 -3.21
C LEU A 40 -12.78 12.88 -3.51
N VAL A 41 -11.56 13.37 -3.36
CA VAL A 41 -11.20 14.77 -3.58
C VAL A 41 -10.88 14.99 -5.06
N ASP A 42 -11.54 15.96 -5.70
CA ASP A 42 -11.05 16.48 -6.99
C ASP A 42 -9.80 17.33 -6.72
N THR A 43 -8.65 16.80 -7.03
CA THR A 43 -7.36 17.47 -6.76
C THR A 43 -7.14 18.73 -7.60
N ARG A 44 -7.90 18.94 -8.68
CA ARG A 44 -7.82 20.13 -9.53
C ARG A 44 -8.63 21.29 -8.95
N ASN A 45 -9.69 20.98 -8.21
CA ASN A 45 -10.54 21.95 -7.54
C ASN A 45 -11.04 21.40 -6.19
N PRO A 46 -10.14 21.28 -5.20
CA PRO A 46 -10.47 20.63 -3.93
C PRO A 46 -11.47 21.47 -3.12
N ASP A 47 -12.58 20.84 -2.73
CA ASP A 47 -13.51 21.39 -1.76
C ASP A 47 -12.94 21.22 -0.34
N LEU A 48 -12.22 22.24 0.14
CA LEU A 48 -11.58 22.22 1.46
C LEU A 48 -12.59 22.39 2.61
N GLN A 49 -13.82 22.83 2.34
CA GLN A 49 -14.89 22.84 3.35
C GLN A 49 -15.34 21.41 3.65
N ARG A 50 -15.48 20.60 2.61
CA ARG A 50 -15.83 19.18 2.72
C ARG A 50 -14.64 18.31 3.09
N HIS A 51 -13.43 18.66 2.66
CA HIS A 51 -12.21 17.86 2.81
C HIS A 51 -11.06 18.68 3.44
N PRO A 52 -11.21 19.19 4.68
CA PRO A 52 -10.25 20.15 5.26
C PRO A 52 -8.84 19.58 5.44
N ASN A 53 -8.70 18.28 5.71
CA ASN A 53 -7.37 17.69 5.86
C ASN A 53 -6.62 17.49 4.53
N PHE A 54 -7.27 17.66 3.39
CA PHE A 54 -6.60 17.54 2.09
C PHE A 54 -5.49 18.58 1.92
N GLU A 55 -5.62 19.74 2.53
CA GLU A 55 -4.56 20.74 2.56
C GLU A 55 -3.25 20.18 3.18
N LYS A 56 -3.37 19.36 4.24
CA LYS A 56 -2.21 18.67 4.84
C LYS A 56 -1.59 17.67 3.86
N ALA A 57 -2.39 16.94 3.09
CA ALA A 57 -1.84 16.06 2.06
C ALA A 57 -1.07 16.86 1.01
N MET A 58 -1.58 18.02 0.60
CA MET A 58 -0.93 18.87 -0.39
C MET A 58 0.43 19.41 0.06
N THR A 59 0.66 19.63 1.35
CA THR A 59 1.99 20.03 1.86
C THR A 59 3.08 18.95 1.68
N HIS A 60 2.67 17.68 1.45
CA HIS A 60 3.56 16.55 1.22
C HIS A 60 3.52 16.07 -0.23
N ALA A 61 2.77 16.75 -1.09
CA ALA A 61 2.61 16.36 -2.48
C ALA A 61 3.87 16.65 -3.29
N LEU A 62 4.20 15.72 -4.19
CA LEU A 62 5.23 15.92 -5.21
C LEU A 62 4.55 16.04 -6.57
N THR A 63 4.99 17.00 -7.37
CA THR A 63 4.48 17.21 -8.72
C THR A 63 5.62 17.03 -9.73
N ALA A 64 5.35 16.27 -10.80
CA ALA A 64 6.26 16.10 -11.93
C ALA A 64 5.51 16.24 -13.25
N GLU A 65 6.04 17.03 -14.19
CA GLU A 65 5.57 17.07 -15.58
C GLU A 65 6.55 16.33 -16.46
N LEU A 66 6.06 15.31 -17.17
CA LEU A 66 6.87 14.47 -18.04
C LEU A 66 6.61 14.81 -19.52
N ARG A 67 7.72 14.90 -20.28
CA ARG A 67 7.77 15.04 -21.74
C ARG A 67 8.24 13.73 -22.37
N PRO A 68 8.11 13.55 -23.68
CA PRO A 68 8.68 12.38 -24.35
C PRO A 68 10.17 12.20 -24.04
N GLY A 69 10.55 11.01 -23.61
CA GLY A 69 11.90 10.67 -23.13
C GLY A 69 12.07 10.69 -21.61
N ASP A 70 11.18 11.35 -20.86
CA ASP A 70 11.25 11.37 -19.42
C ASP A 70 10.73 10.05 -18.81
N VAL A 71 11.29 9.73 -17.65
CA VAL A 71 10.94 8.55 -16.85
C VAL A 71 10.65 8.97 -15.42
N ILE A 72 9.62 8.39 -14.82
CA ILE A 72 9.32 8.55 -13.39
C ILE A 72 9.31 7.20 -12.69
N TYR A 73 9.95 7.13 -11.54
CA TYR A 73 9.81 6.01 -10.62
C TYR A 73 8.70 6.30 -9.61
N LEU A 74 7.75 5.38 -9.52
CA LEU A 74 6.65 5.41 -8.57
C LEU A 74 6.87 4.29 -7.53
N PRO A 75 7.25 4.64 -6.29
CA PRO A 75 7.40 3.64 -5.25
C PRO A 75 6.09 2.90 -4.99
N SER A 76 6.18 1.69 -4.46
CA SER A 76 4.99 0.91 -4.08
C SER A 76 4.14 1.70 -3.08
N LEU A 77 2.81 1.59 -3.21
CA LEU A 77 1.80 2.20 -2.34
C LEU A 77 1.72 3.74 -2.38
N TRP A 78 2.52 4.42 -3.18
CA TRP A 78 2.36 5.86 -3.38
C TRP A 78 1.05 6.14 -4.10
N TRP A 79 0.27 7.04 -3.54
CA TRP A 79 -0.94 7.57 -4.16
C TRP A 79 -0.54 8.48 -5.31
N HIS A 80 -1.23 8.36 -6.43
CA HIS A 80 -0.91 9.20 -7.57
C HIS A 80 -2.12 9.50 -8.43
N GLN A 81 -2.13 10.73 -8.95
CA GLN A 81 -3.04 11.16 -10.01
C GLN A 81 -2.21 11.49 -11.23
N VAL A 82 -2.74 11.14 -12.41
CA VAL A 82 -2.09 11.40 -13.68
C VAL A 82 -3.02 12.19 -14.58
N GLU A 83 -2.58 13.39 -14.96
CA GLU A 83 -3.31 14.28 -15.85
C GLU A 83 -2.64 14.35 -17.23
N SER A 84 -3.44 14.21 -18.28
CA SER A 84 -2.99 14.40 -19.67
C SER A 84 -2.97 15.89 -20.01
N LEU A 85 -1.81 16.42 -20.40
CA LEU A 85 -1.62 17.82 -20.81
C LEU A 85 -1.55 18.01 -22.34
N SER A 86 -1.74 16.94 -23.10
CA SER A 86 -1.76 16.93 -24.56
C SER A 86 -2.93 16.08 -25.06
N SER A 87 -3.43 16.35 -26.26
CA SER A 87 -4.51 15.60 -26.90
C SER A 87 -4.13 14.15 -27.22
N VAL A 88 -2.86 13.92 -27.59
CA VAL A 88 -2.31 12.58 -27.82
C VAL A 88 -1.26 12.27 -26.77
N ASN A 89 -1.39 11.10 -26.17
CA ASN A 89 -0.54 10.67 -25.05
C ASN A 89 -0.17 9.19 -25.15
N GLY A 90 1.13 8.87 -25.05
CA GLY A 90 1.66 7.51 -24.96
C GLY A 90 2.53 7.37 -23.71
N LEU A 91 2.32 6.31 -22.94
CA LEU A 91 3.07 5.97 -21.73
C LEU A 91 3.29 4.47 -21.68
N VAL A 92 4.50 4.03 -21.33
CA VAL A 92 4.83 2.63 -21.11
C VAL A 92 5.16 2.45 -19.64
N ASN A 93 4.50 1.51 -18.98
CA ASN A 93 4.71 1.17 -17.58
C ASN A 93 5.41 -0.18 -17.44
N TYR A 94 6.38 -0.25 -16.52
CA TYR A 94 7.02 -1.47 -16.07
C TYR A 94 6.71 -1.67 -14.59
N TRP A 95 6.01 -2.76 -14.27
CA TRP A 95 5.62 -3.12 -12.91
C TRP A 95 6.45 -4.28 -12.42
N TRP A 96 6.90 -4.24 -11.18
CA TRP A 96 7.57 -5.36 -10.54
C TRP A 96 7.29 -5.41 -9.05
N THR A 97 7.54 -6.57 -8.47
CA THR A 97 7.58 -6.82 -7.04
C THR A 97 8.87 -7.53 -6.70
N GLU A 98 9.42 -7.24 -5.54
CA GLU A 98 10.64 -7.88 -5.03
C GLU A 98 10.32 -9.10 -4.16
N THR A 99 9.05 -9.25 -3.76
CA THR A 99 8.61 -10.36 -2.91
C THR A 99 8.18 -11.57 -3.73
N SER A 100 8.57 -12.76 -3.28
CA SER A 100 8.13 -14.02 -3.86
C SER A 100 6.62 -14.20 -3.71
N ALA A 101 5.98 -14.75 -4.73
CA ALA A 101 4.55 -15.07 -4.72
C ALA A 101 4.15 -16.07 -3.60
N VAL A 102 5.11 -16.81 -3.06
CA VAL A 102 4.86 -17.74 -1.95
C VAL A 102 4.39 -17.03 -0.67
N TYR A 103 4.80 -15.77 -0.46
CA TYR A 103 4.40 -15.00 0.72
C TYR A 103 2.97 -14.45 0.63
N GLY A 104 2.34 -14.46 -0.54
CA GLY A 104 1.00 -13.91 -0.75
C GLY A 104 0.99 -12.41 -0.98
N ALA A 105 -0.20 -11.83 -1.14
CA ALA A 105 -0.36 -10.40 -1.33
C ALA A 105 -0.63 -9.70 0.02
N PRO A 106 0.05 -8.59 0.33
CA PRO A 106 -0.23 -7.82 1.55
C PRO A 106 -1.70 -7.36 1.67
N MET A 107 -2.39 -7.18 0.54
CA MET A 107 -3.81 -6.83 0.50
C MET A 107 -4.69 -7.94 1.09
N ASP A 108 -4.33 -9.22 0.91
CA ASP A 108 -5.05 -10.35 1.50
C ASP A 108 -4.95 -10.32 3.03
N ALA A 109 -3.75 -9.99 3.55
CA ALA A 109 -3.53 -9.82 4.99
C ALA A 109 -4.37 -8.68 5.55
N LEU A 110 -4.43 -7.53 4.85
CA LEU A 110 -5.24 -6.39 5.24
C LEU A 110 -6.75 -6.74 5.19
N THR A 111 -7.21 -7.45 4.16
CA THR A 111 -8.60 -7.91 4.05
C THR A 111 -8.98 -8.83 5.21
N HIS A 112 -8.11 -9.78 5.55
CA HIS A 112 -8.34 -10.66 6.70
C HIS A 112 -8.34 -9.88 8.02
N ALA A 113 -7.43 -8.92 8.20
CA ALA A 113 -7.41 -8.06 9.38
C ALA A 113 -8.67 -7.19 9.50
N LEU A 114 -9.18 -6.65 8.39
CA LEU A 114 -10.46 -5.93 8.36
C LEU A 114 -11.61 -6.82 8.85
N MET A 115 -11.69 -8.04 8.35
CA MET A 115 -12.73 -9.00 8.74
C MET A 115 -12.61 -9.38 10.22
N ALA A 116 -11.41 -9.68 10.70
CA ALA A 116 -11.18 -10.25 12.02
C ALA A 116 -11.08 -9.20 13.14
N ILE A 117 -10.61 -7.98 12.84
CA ILE A 117 -10.21 -7.00 13.87
C ILE A 117 -11.10 -5.75 13.86
N LYS A 118 -11.62 -5.32 12.71
CA LYS A 118 -12.30 -4.03 12.56
C LYS A 118 -13.45 -3.83 13.55
N SER A 119 -14.19 -4.89 13.86
CA SER A 119 -15.37 -4.85 14.74
C SER A 119 -15.07 -5.09 16.22
N LEU A 120 -13.80 -5.32 16.60
CA LEU A 120 -13.43 -5.54 18.00
C LEU A 120 -13.59 -4.27 18.85
N PRO A 121 -13.79 -4.40 20.17
CA PRO A 121 -13.73 -3.27 21.10
C PRO A 121 -12.37 -2.54 21.05
N GLY A 122 -12.36 -1.23 21.38
CA GLY A 122 -11.18 -0.37 21.27
C GLY A 122 -9.95 -0.92 21.99
N ALA A 123 -10.11 -1.42 23.22
CA ALA A 123 -9.00 -2.01 23.98
C ALA A 123 -8.38 -3.23 23.28
N GLN A 124 -9.21 -4.08 22.67
CA GLN A 124 -8.73 -5.25 21.91
C GLN A 124 -8.03 -4.83 20.62
N LYS A 125 -8.54 -3.82 19.92
CA LYS A 125 -7.85 -3.26 18.73
C LYS A 125 -6.47 -2.71 19.08
N SER A 126 -6.36 -2.00 20.20
CA SER A 126 -5.07 -1.47 20.68
C SER A 126 -4.08 -2.59 21.01
N ALA A 127 -4.56 -3.67 21.66
CA ALA A 127 -3.74 -4.84 21.93
C ALA A 127 -3.28 -5.54 20.62
N TRP A 128 -4.19 -5.74 19.67
CA TRP A 128 -3.84 -6.30 18.37
C TRP A 128 -2.86 -5.42 17.61
N LYS A 129 -3.03 -4.10 17.65
CA LYS A 129 -2.06 -3.17 17.03
C LYS A 129 -0.66 -3.39 17.62
N ALA A 130 -0.52 -3.47 18.94
CA ALA A 130 0.77 -3.72 19.58
C ALA A 130 1.39 -5.07 19.16
N LEU A 131 0.58 -6.12 18.96
CA LEU A 131 1.06 -7.41 18.46
C LEU A 131 1.52 -7.32 16.99
N PHE A 132 0.78 -6.61 16.13
CA PHE A 132 1.20 -6.37 14.75
C PHE A 132 2.49 -5.54 14.69
N ASP A 133 2.58 -4.47 15.47
CA ASP A 133 3.77 -3.63 15.55
C ASP A 133 5.00 -4.47 15.96
N TYR A 134 4.83 -5.39 16.90
CA TYR A 134 5.91 -6.24 17.40
C TYR A 134 6.29 -7.38 16.45
N TYR A 135 5.32 -8.11 15.90
CA TYR A 135 5.59 -9.32 15.11
C TYR A 135 5.73 -9.08 13.61
N VAL A 136 5.15 -8.00 13.09
CA VAL A 136 5.04 -7.75 11.63
C VAL A 136 5.85 -6.54 11.20
N PHE A 137 5.82 -5.45 11.98
CA PHE A 137 6.40 -4.16 11.56
C PHE A 137 7.70 -3.80 12.26
N SER A 138 8.14 -4.54 13.29
CA SER A 138 9.41 -4.27 13.97
C SER A 138 10.57 -4.79 13.14
N GLU A 139 11.52 -3.91 12.82
CA GLU A 139 12.79 -4.28 12.17
C GLU A 139 13.72 -5.06 13.11
N THR A 140 13.55 -4.90 14.44
CA THR A 140 14.39 -5.55 15.47
C THR A 140 13.83 -6.90 15.93
N ALA A 141 12.77 -7.40 15.32
CA ALA A 141 12.15 -8.67 15.70
C ALA A 141 13.11 -9.87 15.56
N ASP A 142 14.11 -9.76 14.69
CA ASP A 142 15.12 -10.81 14.44
C ASP A 142 16.29 -10.75 15.43
N ASP A 143 16.55 -9.62 16.12
CA ASP A 143 17.66 -9.42 17.08
C ASP A 143 17.32 -9.89 18.51
N ARG A 144 16.56 -10.99 18.65
CA ARG A 144 16.16 -11.51 19.95
C ARG A 144 17.23 -12.40 20.54
N ASP A 145 18.36 -11.81 20.93
CA ASP A 145 19.49 -12.46 21.57
C ASP A 145 19.15 -13.28 22.84
N TYR A 146 17.96 -13.04 23.43
CA TYR A 146 17.50 -13.82 24.58
C TYR A 146 17.00 -15.23 24.21
N TRP A 147 16.90 -15.56 22.93
CA TRP A 147 16.55 -16.90 22.47
C TRP A 147 17.81 -17.70 22.17
N GLN A 148 18.17 -18.56 23.10
CA GLN A 148 19.38 -19.39 23.03
C GLN A 148 19.36 -20.47 21.93
N THR A 149 18.27 -20.65 21.22
CA THR A 149 18.12 -21.65 20.15
C THR A 149 17.49 -21.03 18.91
N PRO A 150 18.06 -21.24 17.71
CA PRO A 150 17.40 -20.83 16.47
C PRO A 150 16.02 -21.49 16.36
N ARG A 151 14.97 -20.70 16.37
CA ARG A 151 13.60 -21.22 16.21
C ARG A 151 13.22 -21.19 14.74
N GLN A 152 12.80 -22.33 14.23
CA GLN A 152 12.08 -22.45 12.95
C GLN A 152 10.56 -22.25 13.17
N ASP A 153 10.18 -21.34 14.05
CA ASP A 153 8.78 -21.02 14.30
C ASP A 153 8.38 -19.71 13.62
N ARG A 154 7.12 -19.30 13.81
CA ARG A 154 6.50 -18.12 13.18
C ARG A 154 7.15 -16.78 13.54
N SER A 155 8.05 -16.74 14.49
CA SER A 155 8.66 -15.52 15.02
C SER A 155 10.07 -15.27 14.49
N GLY A 156 10.64 -16.24 13.73
CA GLY A 156 11.91 -16.08 13.02
C GLY A 156 11.71 -15.63 11.57
N PRO A 157 12.81 -15.50 10.80
CA PRO A 157 12.76 -15.20 9.39
C PRO A 157 11.85 -16.17 8.63
N ILE A 158 10.98 -15.64 7.77
CA ILE A 158 10.05 -16.47 7.00
C ILE A 158 10.75 -16.94 5.74
N ASP A 159 11.07 -18.24 5.69
CA ASP A 159 11.51 -18.92 4.48
C ASP A 159 10.32 -19.48 3.67
N ASP A 160 10.59 -19.99 2.48
CA ASP A 160 9.58 -20.57 1.59
C ASP A 160 8.82 -21.76 2.21
N SER A 161 9.47 -22.54 3.05
CA SER A 161 8.86 -23.70 3.73
C SER A 161 7.86 -23.25 4.78
N LEU A 162 8.27 -22.32 5.63
CA LEU A 162 7.42 -21.72 6.65
C LEU A 162 6.24 -20.98 6.00
N ALA A 163 6.48 -20.21 4.93
CA ALA A 163 5.42 -19.50 4.22
C ALA A 163 4.35 -20.46 3.66
N ARG A 164 4.76 -21.60 3.06
CA ARG A 164 3.81 -22.61 2.56
C ARG A 164 3.00 -23.24 3.70
N ARG A 165 3.65 -23.53 4.83
CA ARG A 165 2.98 -24.09 6.03
C ARG A 165 1.95 -23.09 6.59
N LEU A 166 2.33 -21.82 6.79
CA LEU A 166 1.43 -20.79 7.29
C LEU A 166 0.24 -20.56 6.36
N ARG A 167 0.49 -20.57 5.03
CA ARG A 167 -0.59 -20.44 4.04
C ARG A 167 -1.57 -21.61 4.11
N ALA A 168 -1.08 -22.85 4.19
CA ALA A 168 -1.93 -24.03 4.30
C ALA A 168 -2.79 -23.97 5.57
N GLU A 169 -2.19 -23.60 6.70
CA GLU A 169 -2.89 -23.44 7.97
C GLU A 169 -3.98 -22.37 7.91
N LEU A 170 -3.64 -21.16 7.41
CA LEU A 170 -4.59 -20.07 7.25
C LEU A 170 -5.75 -20.47 6.32
N THR A 171 -5.45 -21.14 5.19
CA THR A 171 -6.48 -21.63 4.27
C THR A 171 -7.44 -22.59 4.95
N ASN A 172 -6.94 -23.50 5.79
CA ASN A 172 -7.76 -24.45 6.53
C ASN A 172 -8.62 -23.76 7.59
N HIS A 173 -8.14 -22.72 8.24
CA HIS A 173 -8.93 -21.95 9.19
C HIS A 173 -10.04 -21.13 8.50
N LEU A 174 -9.78 -20.58 7.33
CA LEU A 174 -10.75 -19.78 6.58
C LEU A 174 -11.87 -20.61 5.93
N LYS A 175 -11.69 -21.93 5.79
CA LYS A 175 -12.72 -22.85 5.25
C LYS A 175 -13.71 -23.35 6.31
N ARG A 176 -13.53 -23.03 7.58
CA ARG A 176 -14.43 -23.37 8.69
C ARG A 176 -15.51 -22.33 8.86
#